data_3236f9e358352e0ccae11949a08173ca
#
_entry.id   3236f9e358352e0ccae11949a08173ca
#
_cell.length_a   1.000
_cell.length_b   1.000
_cell.length_c   1.000
_cell.angle_alpha   90.00
_cell.angle_beta   90.00
_cell.angle_gamma   90.00
#
_symmetry.space_group_name_H-M   'P 1'
#
loop_
_entity.id
_entity.type
_entity.pdbx_description
1 polymer ?
#
loop_
_entity_poly.entity_id
_entity_poly.type
_entity_poly.pdbx_seq_one_letter_code
_entity_poly.pdbx_strand_id
1 'polypeptide(L)'
;MDAIFLIILIGLVGGVAVGLQSPMASMITQRLGLFESVFIIHLGGALIALIPLIFYGSRLREWRSVPWYVLGAGIFGLIVIASISYMIPRAGVVAAITTIVAGQLLVGTILDQYGLLGAAVKPLDPTRIVGMAVVLVGVWLTVK
;
A
#
# COMPACT_ATOMS: atom_id res chain seq x y z
N MET A 1 17.67 18.19 10.35
CA MET A 1 17.19 16.79 10.46
C MET A 1 17.65 16.07 9.22
N ASP A 2 18.32 14.94 9.35
CA ASP A 2 18.82 14.20 8.21
C ASP A 2 17.64 13.72 7.34
N ALA A 3 17.77 13.86 6.02
CA ALA A 3 16.73 13.47 5.07
C ALA A 3 16.27 12.01 5.28
N ILE A 4 17.18 11.14 5.71
CA ILE A 4 16.93 9.74 6.04
C ILE A 4 15.95 9.62 7.22
N PHE A 5 16.15 10.40 8.28
CA PHE A 5 15.25 10.39 9.44
C PHE A 5 13.82 10.79 9.07
N LEU A 6 13.67 11.82 8.25
CA LEU A 6 12.38 12.29 7.77
C LEU A 6 11.67 11.21 6.91
N ILE A 7 12.42 10.55 6.02
CA ILE A 7 11.90 9.45 5.18
C ILE A 7 11.38 8.31 6.07
N ILE A 8 12.17 7.91 7.06
CA ILE A 8 11.78 6.84 7.99
C ILE A 8 10.53 7.24 8.77
N LEU A 9 10.47 8.45 9.30
CA LEU A 9 9.34 8.94 10.08
C LEU A 9 8.04 8.96 9.26
N ILE A 10 8.09 9.51 8.04
CA ILE A 10 6.93 9.53 7.13
C ILE A 10 6.51 8.10 6.77
N GLY A 11 7.46 7.22 6.50
CA GLY A 11 7.19 5.82 6.22
C GLY A 11 6.49 5.10 7.38
N LEU A 12 6.95 5.34 8.62
CA LEU A 12 6.32 4.79 9.82
C LEU A 12 4.90 5.32 10.03
N VAL A 13 4.65 6.60 9.81
CA VAL A 13 3.29 7.17 9.89
C VAL A 13 2.37 6.51 8.87
N GLY A 14 2.82 6.34 7.62
CA GLY A 14 2.08 5.60 6.60
C GLY A 14 1.84 4.15 6.99
N GLY A 15 2.84 3.49 7.57
CA GLY A 15 2.73 2.12 8.09
C GLY A 15 1.69 1.98 9.20
N VAL A 16 1.65 2.92 10.14
CA VAL A 16 0.62 2.97 11.21
C VAL A 16 -0.77 3.13 10.59
N ALA A 17 -0.93 4.01 9.60
CA ALA A 17 -2.21 4.20 8.93
C ALA A 17 -2.69 2.90 8.24
N VAL A 18 -1.82 2.20 7.51
CA VAL A 18 -2.13 0.90 6.89
C VAL A 18 -2.44 -0.15 7.95
N GLY A 19 -1.67 -0.16 9.06
CA GLY A 19 -1.86 -1.08 10.19
C GLY A 19 -3.24 -0.94 10.84
N LEU A 20 -3.77 0.26 10.93
CA LEU A 20 -5.12 0.54 11.44
C LEU A 20 -6.21 0.25 10.38
N GLN A 21 -5.98 0.67 9.14
CA GLN A 21 -6.94 0.51 8.06
C GLN A 21 -7.21 -0.97 7.73
N SER A 22 -6.20 -1.83 7.81
CA SER A 22 -6.29 -3.23 7.42
C SER A 22 -7.33 -4.03 8.23
N PRO A 23 -7.30 -4.04 9.59
CA PRO A 23 -8.33 -4.73 10.37
C PRO A 23 -9.71 -4.06 10.24
N MET A 24 -9.78 -2.74 10.04
CA MET A 24 -11.05 -2.05 9.79
C MET A 24 -11.68 -2.51 8.47
N ALA A 25 -10.89 -2.59 7.40
CA ALA A 25 -11.33 -3.12 6.10
C ALA A 25 -11.83 -4.56 6.21
N SER A 26 -11.08 -5.40 6.92
CA SER A 26 -11.47 -6.80 7.18
C SER A 26 -12.79 -6.88 7.94
N MET A 27 -12.99 -6.05 8.97
CA MET A 27 -14.22 -6.01 9.76
C MET A 27 -15.43 -5.57 8.92
N ILE A 28 -15.28 -4.55 8.07
CA ILE A 28 -16.35 -4.12 7.16
C ILE A 28 -16.69 -5.25 6.18
N THR A 29 -15.68 -5.89 5.59
CA THR A 29 -15.89 -7.01 4.66
C THR A 29 -16.61 -8.19 5.30
N GLN A 30 -16.30 -8.52 6.55
CA GLN A 30 -16.96 -9.60 7.27
C GLN A 30 -18.43 -9.30 7.59
N ARG A 31 -18.81 -8.04 7.74
CA ARG A 31 -20.17 -7.64 8.10
C ARG A 31 -21.04 -7.30 6.91
N LEU A 32 -20.49 -6.66 5.90
CA LEU A 32 -21.25 -6.09 4.78
C LEU A 32 -20.95 -6.77 3.44
N GLY A 33 -19.75 -7.32 3.27
CA GLY A 33 -19.27 -7.86 2.01
C GLY A 33 -18.05 -7.13 1.46
N LEU A 34 -17.36 -7.76 0.50
CA LEU A 34 -16.12 -7.25 -0.07
C LEU A 34 -16.34 -5.96 -0.89
N PHE A 35 -17.35 -5.95 -1.75
CA PHE A 35 -17.59 -4.81 -2.63
C PHE A 35 -18.05 -3.58 -1.86
N GLU A 36 -18.85 -3.75 -0.82
CA GLU A 36 -19.28 -2.70 0.10
C GLU A 36 -18.09 -2.13 0.86
N SER A 37 -17.19 -2.99 1.33
CA SER A 37 -15.95 -2.56 2.01
C SER A 37 -15.08 -1.71 1.09
N VAL A 38 -14.83 -2.17 -0.13
CA VAL A 38 -14.06 -1.43 -1.14
C VAL A 38 -14.71 -0.08 -1.43
N PHE A 39 -16.02 -0.06 -1.65
CA PHE A 39 -16.76 1.17 -1.92
C PHE A 39 -16.67 2.17 -0.76
N ILE A 40 -16.95 1.73 0.47
CA ILE A 40 -16.92 2.58 1.66
C ILE A 40 -15.52 3.19 1.88
N ILE A 41 -14.48 2.38 1.77
CA ILE A 41 -13.10 2.83 2.01
C ILE A 41 -12.66 3.83 0.94
N HIS A 42 -12.90 3.53 -0.34
CA HIS A 42 -12.49 4.42 -1.42
C HIS A 42 -13.31 5.70 -1.46
N LEU A 43 -14.61 5.62 -1.21
CA LEU A 43 -15.48 6.81 -1.11
C LEU A 43 -15.06 7.68 0.08
N GLY A 44 -14.82 7.10 1.25
CA GLY A 44 -14.34 7.82 2.41
C GLY A 44 -13.02 8.56 2.14
N GLY A 45 -12.06 7.88 1.51
CA GLY A 45 -10.81 8.50 1.09
C GLY A 45 -11.01 9.62 0.08
N ALA A 46 -11.90 9.42 -0.92
CA ALA A 46 -12.22 10.44 -1.91
C ALA A 46 -12.87 11.68 -1.28
N LEU A 47 -13.81 11.50 -0.36
CA LEU A 47 -14.45 12.61 0.35
C LEU A 47 -13.45 13.44 1.18
N ILE A 48 -12.54 12.76 1.89
CA ILE A 48 -11.49 13.46 2.63
C ILE A 48 -10.54 14.20 1.69
N ALA A 49 -10.20 13.63 0.53
CA ALA A 49 -9.35 14.28 -0.46
C ALA A 49 -9.99 15.52 -1.09
N LEU A 50 -11.32 15.64 -1.09
CA LEU A 50 -12.00 16.86 -1.56
C LEU A 50 -11.63 18.10 -0.73
N ILE A 51 -11.38 17.95 0.57
CA ILE A 51 -11.05 19.08 1.45
C ILE A 51 -9.83 19.84 0.92
N PRO A 52 -8.63 19.24 0.79
CA PRO A 52 -7.48 19.96 0.24
C PRO A 52 -7.67 20.40 -1.21
N LEU A 53 -8.41 19.64 -2.03
CA LEU A 53 -8.68 20.05 -3.42
C LEU A 53 -9.49 21.34 -3.51
N ILE A 54 -10.41 21.58 -2.58
CA ILE A 54 -11.20 22.82 -2.53
C ILE A 54 -10.33 24.00 -2.05
N PHE A 55 -9.51 23.79 -1.00
CA PHE A 55 -8.75 24.88 -0.38
C PHE A 55 -7.45 25.24 -1.13
N TYR A 56 -6.76 24.26 -1.70
CA TYR A 56 -5.47 24.46 -2.37
C TYR A 56 -5.55 24.46 -3.90
N GLY A 57 -6.76 24.27 -4.44
CA GLY A 57 -6.99 24.16 -5.88
C GLY A 57 -6.71 22.74 -6.41
N SER A 58 -7.15 22.51 -7.63
CA SER A 58 -7.11 21.20 -8.24
C SER A 58 -6.50 21.24 -9.65
N ARG A 59 -5.60 20.30 -9.91
CA ARG A 59 -5.09 19.99 -11.26
C ARG A 59 -5.87 18.87 -11.94
N LEU A 60 -7.06 18.54 -11.48
CA LEU A 60 -7.87 17.48 -12.08
C LEU A 60 -8.18 17.71 -13.56
N ARG A 61 -8.12 18.95 -14.04
CA ARG A 61 -8.25 19.25 -15.48
C ARG A 61 -7.13 18.65 -16.33
N GLU A 62 -5.99 18.38 -15.72
CA GLU A 62 -4.80 17.81 -16.37
C GLU A 62 -4.82 16.27 -16.38
N TRP A 63 -5.90 15.62 -15.95
CA TRP A 63 -6.02 14.16 -15.87
C TRP A 63 -5.66 13.44 -17.19
N ARG A 64 -5.87 14.10 -18.33
CA ARG A 64 -5.54 13.58 -19.66
C ARG A 64 -4.03 13.49 -19.92
N SER A 65 -3.20 14.19 -19.15
CA SER A 65 -1.74 14.07 -19.22
C SER A 65 -1.21 12.81 -18.54
N VAL A 66 -2.04 12.17 -17.72
CA VAL A 66 -1.71 10.92 -17.01
C VAL A 66 -1.98 9.74 -17.93
N PRO A 67 -1.03 8.80 -18.11
CA PRO A 67 -1.27 7.60 -18.90
C PRO A 67 -2.50 6.83 -18.41
N TRP A 68 -3.36 6.39 -19.33
CA TRP A 68 -4.64 5.78 -19.01
C TRP A 68 -4.53 4.56 -18.07
N TYR A 69 -3.48 3.75 -18.20
CA TYR A 69 -3.25 2.57 -17.35
C TYR A 69 -2.93 2.94 -15.89
N VAL A 70 -2.35 4.11 -15.64
CA VAL A 70 -2.07 4.60 -14.28
C VAL A 70 -3.35 5.03 -13.58
N LEU A 71 -4.32 5.56 -14.32
CA LEU A 71 -5.64 5.94 -13.77
C LEU A 71 -6.41 4.72 -13.23
N GLY A 72 -6.09 3.51 -13.71
CA GLY A 72 -6.66 2.27 -13.20
C GLY A 72 -6.08 1.78 -11.87
N ALA A 73 -5.17 2.52 -11.22
CA ALA A 73 -4.51 2.09 -9.99
C ALA A 73 -5.48 1.72 -8.85
N GLY A 74 -6.67 2.32 -8.82
CA GLY A 74 -7.72 2.00 -7.85
C GLY A 74 -8.20 0.54 -7.88
N ILE A 75 -8.03 -0.16 -9.02
CA ILE A 75 -8.39 -1.58 -9.16
C ILE A 75 -7.57 -2.45 -8.19
N PHE A 76 -6.31 -2.10 -7.97
CA PHE A 76 -5.46 -2.81 -7.02
C PHE A 76 -5.97 -2.72 -5.57
N GLY A 77 -6.71 -1.66 -5.23
CA GLY A 77 -7.36 -1.53 -3.93
C GLY A 77 -8.36 -2.65 -3.63
N LEU A 78 -9.11 -3.12 -4.65
CA LEU A 78 -9.99 -4.28 -4.52
C LEU A 78 -9.18 -5.54 -4.15
N ILE A 79 -8.07 -5.78 -4.85
CA ILE A 79 -7.20 -6.95 -4.61
C ILE A 79 -6.60 -6.89 -3.19
N VAL A 80 -6.11 -5.73 -2.79
CA VAL A 80 -5.51 -5.53 -1.45
C VAL A 80 -6.55 -5.78 -0.35
N ILE A 81 -7.74 -5.18 -0.47
CA ILE A 81 -8.81 -5.35 0.54
C ILE A 81 -9.29 -6.81 0.58
N ALA A 82 -9.44 -7.46 -0.58
CA ALA A 82 -9.80 -8.88 -0.65
C ALA A 82 -8.75 -9.76 0.07
N SER A 83 -7.46 -9.54 -0.20
CA SER A 83 -6.36 -10.28 0.42
C SER A 83 -6.33 -10.08 1.93
N ILE A 84 -6.39 -8.85 2.41
CA ILE A 84 -6.42 -8.51 3.84
C ILE A 84 -7.62 -9.17 4.53
N SER A 85 -8.80 -9.05 3.94
CA SER A 85 -10.04 -9.57 4.51
C SER A 85 -10.08 -11.10 4.54
N TYR A 86 -9.37 -11.76 3.63
CA TYR A 86 -9.19 -13.21 3.65
C TYR A 86 -8.18 -13.66 4.71
N MET A 87 -7.06 -12.93 4.83
CA MET A 87 -5.91 -13.35 5.65
C MET A 87 -6.09 -13.03 7.13
N ILE A 88 -6.63 -11.85 7.48
CA ILE A 88 -6.72 -11.41 8.89
C ILE A 88 -7.50 -12.40 9.76
N PRO A 89 -8.68 -12.91 9.37
CA PRO A 89 -9.41 -13.88 10.19
C PRO A 89 -8.72 -15.23 10.34
N ARG A 90 -7.78 -15.56 9.45
CA ARG A 90 -7.11 -16.88 9.39
C ARG A 90 -5.72 -16.88 10.00
N ALA A 91 -4.97 -15.83 9.79
CA ALA A 91 -3.55 -15.76 10.19
C ALA A 91 -3.23 -14.59 11.14
N GLY A 92 -4.23 -13.73 11.40
CA GLY A 92 -4.06 -12.53 12.22
C GLY A 92 -3.53 -11.33 11.44
N VAL A 93 -3.59 -10.17 12.10
CA VAL A 93 -3.26 -8.87 11.48
C VAL A 93 -1.77 -8.79 11.11
N VAL A 94 -0.89 -9.23 11.99
CA VAL A 94 0.58 -9.14 11.77
C VAL A 94 0.98 -9.97 10.56
N ALA A 95 0.57 -11.25 10.49
CA ALA A 95 0.88 -12.13 9.38
C ALA A 95 0.33 -11.61 8.04
N ALA A 96 -0.89 -11.07 8.04
CA ALA A 96 -1.49 -10.48 6.85
C ALA A 96 -0.67 -9.27 6.34
N ILE A 97 -0.36 -8.32 7.21
CA ILE A 97 0.38 -7.11 6.84
C ILE A 97 1.81 -7.46 6.39
N THR A 98 2.53 -8.31 7.14
CA THR A 98 3.91 -8.66 6.78
C THR A 98 3.98 -9.38 5.44
N THR A 99 3.03 -10.25 5.13
CA THR A 99 2.97 -10.95 3.82
C THR A 99 2.71 -9.95 2.68
N ILE A 100 1.80 -9.01 2.86
CA ILE A 100 1.53 -7.96 1.85
C ILE A 100 2.75 -7.08 1.64
N VAL A 101 3.42 -6.65 2.72
CA VAL A 101 4.66 -5.87 2.63
C VAL A 101 5.75 -6.62 1.87
N ALA A 102 5.91 -7.93 2.10
CA ALA A 102 6.86 -8.74 1.34
C ALA A 102 6.56 -8.72 -0.17
N GLY A 103 5.29 -8.88 -0.55
CA GLY A 103 4.86 -8.76 -1.95
C GLY A 103 5.15 -7.37 -2.54
N GLN A 104 4.90 -6.31 -1.79
CA GLN A 104 5.19 -4.93 -2.19
C GLN A 104 6.69 -4.70 -2.39
N LEU A 105 7.54 -5.25 -1.52
CA LEU A 105 9.00 -5.15 -1.64
C LEU A 105 9.52 -5.85 -2.89
N LEU A 106 8.99 -7.03 -3.25
CA LEU A 106 9.36 -7.72 -4.48
C LEU A 106 9.03 -6.89 -5.71
N VAL A 107 7.80 -6.36 -5.79
CA VAL A 107 7.39 -5.50 -6.91
C VAL A 107 8.22 -4.22 -6.92
N GLY A 108 8.39 -3.54 -5.77
CA GLY A 108 9.20 -2.32 -5.65
C GLY A 108 10.63 -2.53 -6.13
N THR A 109 11.22 -3.68 -5.84
CA THR A 109 12.56 -4.03 -6.30
C THR A 109 12.64 -4.11 -7.83
N ILE A 110 11.64 -4.71 -8.48
CA ILE A 110 11.58 -4.78 -9.96
C ILE A 110 11.41 -3.37 -10.54
N LEU A 111 10.52 -2.56 -9.96
CA LEU A 111 10.30 -1.19 -10.41
C LEU A 111 11.56 -0.33 -10.28
N ASP A 112 12.26 -0.42 -9.15
CA ASP A 112 13.51 0.29 -8.89
C ASP A 112 14.64 -0.18 -9.83
N GLN A 113 14.74 -1.50 -10.08
CA GLN A 113 15.79 -2.06 -10.95
C GLN A 113 15.71 -1.52 -12.38
N TYR A 114 14.50 -1.37 -12.91
CA TYR A 114 14.26 -0.99 -14.30
C TYR A 114 13.73 0.44 -14.47
N GLY A 115 13.53 1.20 -13.41
CA GLY A 115 12.97 2.55 -13.46
C GLY A 115 11.54 2.59 -14.01
N LEU A 116 10.74 1.54 -13.76
CA LEU A 116 9.39 1.43 -14.29
C LEU A 116 8.43 2.36 -13.52
N LEU A 117 7.33 2.74 -14.19
CA LEU A 117 6.27 3.59 -13.62
C LEU A 117 6.77 4.93 -13.02
N GLY A 118 7.89 5.46 -13.53
CA GLY A 118 8.47 6.71 -13.05
C GLY A 118 9.35 6.56 -11.80
N ALA A 119 9.66 5.35 -11.36
CA ALA A 119 10.60 5.10 -10.29
C ALA A 119 12.02 5.51 -10.70
N ALA A 120 12.79 6.07 -9.76
CA ALA A 120 14.21 6.30 -9.98
C ALA A 120 14.95 4.95 -10.08
N VAL A 121 15.83 4.82 -11.09
CA VAL A 121 16.64 3.60 -11.23
C VAL A 121 17.56 3.45 -10.01
N LYS A 122 17.35 2.39 -9.27
CA LYS A 122 18.18 2.00 -8.12
C LYS A 122 18.50 0.51 -8.21
N PRO A 123 19.64 0.15 -8.81
CA PRO A 123 20.03 -1.25 -8.98
C PRO A 123 20.08 -2.00 -7.65
N LEU A 124 19.82 -3.29 -7.73
CA LEU A 124 19.98 -4.19 -6.60
C LEU A 124 21.44 -4.22 -6.16
N ASP A 125 21.66 -3.95 -4.90
CA ASP A 125 22.94 -4.14 -4.23
C ASP A 125 22.86 -5.25 -3.17
N PRO A 126 23.98 -5.81 -2.70
CA PRO A 126 24.01 -6.88 -1.71
C PRO A 126 23.26 -6.53 -0.41
N THR A 127 23.33 -5.27 0.03
CA THR A 127 22.67 -4.80 1.26
C THR A 127 21.15 -4.89 1.13
N ARG A 128 20.60 -4.50 -0.03
CA ARG A 128 19.17 -4.60 -0.33
C ARG A 128 18.71 -6.06 -0.40
N ILE A 129 19.52 -6.93 -1.02
CA ILE A 129 19.21 -8.38 -1.10
C ILE A 129 19.13 -8.97 0.30
N VAL A 130 20.10 -8.66 1.16
CA VAL A 130 20.10 -9.13 2.56
C VAL A 130 18.88 -8.57 3.31
N GLY A 131 18.58 -7.28 3.17
CA GLY A 131 17.42 -6.67 3.81
C GLY A 131 16.10 -7.34 3.41
N MET A 132 15.92 -7.64 2.12
CA MET A 132 14.73 -8.37 1.64
C MET A 132 14.67 -9.80 2.17
N ALA A 133 15.81 -10.51 2.22
CA ALA A 133 15.87 -11.86 2.78
C ALA A 133 15.45 -11.86 4.26
N VAL A 134 15.91 -10.89 5.05
CA VAL A 134 15.50 -10.73 6.45
C VAL A 134 13.99 -10.51 6.58
N VAL A 135 13.39 -9.68 5.72
CA VAL A 135 11.93 -9.47 5.72
C VAL A 135 11.20 -10.78 5.39
N LEU A 136 11.64 -11.52 4.38
CA LEU A 136 11.01 -12.80 4.00
C LEU A 136 11.10 -13.84 5.12
N VAL A 137 12.22 -13.91 5.81
CA VAL A 137 12.36 -14.75 7.02
C VAL A 137 11.39 -14.29 8.11
N GLY A 138 11.28 -12.96 8.34
CA GLY A 138 10.32 -12.39 9.28
C GLY A 138 8.87 -12.76 8.94
N VAL A 139 8.49 -12.69 7.66
CA VAL A 139 7.15 -13.13 7.19
C VAL A 139 6.93 -14.61 7.52
N TRP A 140 7.87 -15.49 7.19
CA TRP A 140 7.76 -16.92 7.47
C TRP A 140 7.55 -17.19 8.96
N LEU A 141 8.27 -16.47 9.82
CA LEU A 141 8.14 -16.59 11.28
C LEU A 141 6.79 -16.08 11.82
N THR A 142 6.18 -15.09 11.16
CA THR A 142 4.88 -14.52 11.61
C THR A 142 3.67 -15.29 11.12
N VAL A 143 3.82 -16.09 10.05
CA VAL A 143 2.73 -16.91 9.48
C VAL A 143 2.70 -18.32 10.09
N LYS A 144 3.81 -18.78 10.67
CA LYS A 144 3.94 -20.10 11.31
C LYS A 144 3.30 -20.15 12.70
#